data_4aa648f6c889011b1f29e100b410cf20
#
_entry.id   4aa648f6c889011b1f29e100b410cf20
#
_cell.length_a   1.000
_cell.length_b   1.000
_cell.length_c   1.000
_cell.angle_alpha   90.00
_cell.angle_beta   90.00
_cell.angle_gamma   90.00
#
_symmetry.space_group_name_H-M   'P 1'
#
loop_
_entity.id
_entity.type
_entity.pdbx_description
1 polymer ?
#
loop_
_entity_poly.entity_id
_entity_poly.type
_entity_poly.pdbx_seq_one_letter_code
_entity_poly.pdbx_strand_id
1 'polypeptide(L)'
;MSFLSELKTQANALQGLERGAHRDLMASTEACETACRTALAYLQDLCAQLNVIKPAAAGVYSLDGKAPFASGAALAQCNFRCDARRKMLRNAEVCDYIGVGWDLLPADGQVATHSVAVNFPPDLARVAERLSVGHVTHERKEQRHPATGKLLAYVFDYQAAARAFITLTPDHDTGQIAFRVTNVGGFGVLNAAYPARQVNPVLMDELAKKMLGQPSRFG
;
A
#
# COMPACT_ATOMS: atom_id res chain seq x y z
N MET A 1 -45.59 -39.14 -9.47
CA MET A 1 -45.54 -37.78 -8.91
C MET A 1 -46.09 -36.79 -9.95
N SER A 2 -46.82 -35.76 -9.57
CA SER A 2 -47.33 -34.77 -10.52
C SER A 2 -46.22 -33.84 -10.97
N PHE A 3 -46.18 -33.47 -12.26
CA PHE A 3 -45.27 -32.50 -12.86
C PHE A 3 -45.20 -31.19 -12.04
N LEU A 4 -46.34 -30.75 -11.50
CA LEU A 4 -46.40 -29.57 -10.63
C LEU A 4 -45.62 -29.77 -9.31
N SER A 5 -45.59 -31.00 -8.77
CA SER A 5 -44.81 -31.33 -7.57
C SER A 5 -43.30 -31.26 -7.82
N GLU A 6 -42.85 -31.69 -8.99
CA GLU A 6 -41.45 -31.61 -9.41
C GLU A 6 -41.01 -30.17 -9.61
N LEU A 7 -41.84 -29.33 -10.26
CA LEU A 7 -41.56 -27.89 -10.41
C LEU A 7 -41.47 -27.16 -9.07
N LYS A 8 -42.37 -27.48 -8.12
CA LYS A 8 -42.32 -26.90 -6.76
C LYS A 8 -41.05 -27.29 -6.03
N THR A 9 -40.58 -28.54 -6.17
CA THR A 9 -39.35 -29.00 -5.55
C THR A 9 -38.13 -28.27 -6.13
N GLN A 10 -38.07 -28.11 -7.45
CA GLN A 10 -37.01 -27.35 -8.12
C GLN A 10 -37.02 -25.87 -7.72
N ALA A 11 -38.22 -25.22 -7.69
CA ALA A 11 -38.34 -23.83 -7.27
C ALA A 11 -37.87 -23.61 -5.82
N ASN A 12 -38.25 -24.50 -4.91
CA ASN A 12 -37.81 -24.44 -3.50
C ASN A 12 -36.32 -24.65 -3.35
N ALA A 13 -35.73 -25.56 -4.14
CA ALA A 13 -34.28 -25.78 -4.13
C ALA A 13 -33.51 -24.54 -4.60
N LEU A 14 -33.93 -23.91 -5.71
CA LEU A 14 -33.36 -22.66 -6.23
C LEU A 14 -33.47 -21.52 -5.21
N GLN A 15 -34.67 -21.32 -4.63
CA GLN A 15 -34.85 -20.30 -3.60
C GLN A 15 -33.99 -20.57 -2.35
N GLY A 16 -33.77 -21.83 -2.00
CA GLY A 16 -32.87 -22.22 -0.91
C GLY A 16 -31.43 -21.85 -1.17
N LEU A 17 -30.94 -22.08 -2.39
CA LEU A 17 -29.59 -21.70 -2.83
C LEU A 17 -29.42 -20.18 -2.83
N GLU A 18 -30.38 -19.42 -3.39
CA GLU A 18 -30.33 -17.95 -3.41
C GLU A 18 -30.31 -17.36 -1.99
N ARG A 19 -31.12 -17.88 -1.07
CA ARG A 19 -31.12 -17.45 0.34
C ARG A 19 -29.80 -17.79 1.04
N GLY A 20 -29.19 -18.94 0.71
CA GLY A 20 -27.86 -19.34 1.20
C GLY A 20 -26.80 -18.34 0.73
N ALA A 21 -26.70 -18.12 -0.58
CA ALA A 21 -25.75 -17.19 -1.18
C ALA A 21 -25.89 -15.78 -0.62
N HIS A 22 -27.14 -15.31 -0.46
CA HIS A 22 -27.38 -13.97 0.13
C HIS A 22 -26.90 -13.88 1.59
N ARG A 23 -27.12 -14.91 2.41
CA ARG A 23 -26.61 -14.95 3.80
C ARG A 23 -25.10 -14.92 3.85
N ASP A 24 -24.42 -15.67 2.97
CA ASP A 24 -22.97 -15.72 2.92
C ASP A 24 -22.37 -14.37 2.53
N LEU A 25 -22.97 -13.68 1.55
CA LEU A 25 -22.60 -12.31 1.17
C LEU A 25 -22.77 -11.30 2.32
N MET A 26 -23.86 -11.39 3.08
CA MET A 26 -24.08 -10.51 4.22
C MET A 26 -23.08 -10.80 5.34
N ALA A 27 -22.76 -12.07 5.62
CA ALA A 27 -21.77 -12.46 6.62
C ALA A 27 -20.36 -12.00 6.22
N SER A 28 -19.99 -12.11 4.95
CA SER A 28 -18.73 -11.61 4.42
C SER A 28 -18.62 -10.09 4.56
N THR A 29 -19.69 -9.36 4.22
CA THR A 29 -19.76 -7.90 4.37
C THR A 29 -19.59 -7.48 5.83
N GLU A 30 -20.30 -8.12 6.77
CA GLU A 30 -20.20 -7.83 8.20
C GLU A 30 -18.79 -8.11 8.76
N ALA A 31 -18.18 -9.22 8.32
CA ALA A 31 -16.81 -9.55 8.70
C ALA A 31 -15.83 -8.48 8.20
N CYS A 32 -15.96 -8.01 6.95
CA CYS A 32 -15.15 -6.93 6.40
C CYS A 32 -15.34 -5.61 7.16
N GLU A 33 -16.57 -5.23 7.47
CA GLU A 33 -16.85 -4.00 8.23
C GLU A 33 -16.25 -4.05 9.65
N THR A 34 -16.32 -5.20 10.31
CA THR A 34 -15.71 -5.39 11.63
C THR A 34 -14.19 -5.31 11.54
N ALA A 35 -13.58 -5.96 10.55
CA ALA A 35 -12.15 -5.91 10.27
C ALA A 35 -11.68 -4.48 9.97
N CYS A 36 -12.38 -3.76 9.10
CA CYS A 36 -12.06 -2.37 8.76
C CYS A 36 -12.18 -1.44 9.97
N ARG A 37 -13.18 -1.61 10.81
CA ARG A 37 -13.33 -0.81 12.04
C ARG A 37 -12.15 -1.04 13.00
N THR A 38 -11.76 -2.30 13.20
CA THR A 38 -10.62 -2.67 14.05
C THR A 38 -9.33 -2.10 13.49
N ALA A 39 -9.08 -2.28 12.18
CA ALA A 39 -7.89 -1.78 11.51
C ALA A 39 -7.81 -0.26 11.55
N LEU A 40 -8.92 0.44 11.27
CA LEU A 40 -8.97 1.91 11.27
C LEU A 40 -8.63 2.49 12.65
N ALA A 41 -9.26 1.97 13.71
CA ALA A 41 -8.98 2.42 15.07
C ALA A 41 -7.51 2.22 15.46
N TYR A 42 -6.96 1.04 15.16
CA TYR A 42 -5.55 0.73 15.40
C TYR A 42 -4.61 1.66 14.63
N LEU A 43 -4.86 1.85 13.33
CA LEU A 43 -4.00 2.66 12.46
C LEU A 43 -4.05 4.15 12.79
N GLN A 44 -5.19 4.67 13.21
CA GLN A 44 -5.33 6.05 13.68
C GLN A 44 -4.49 6.29 14.95
N ASP A 45 -4.57 5.39 15.93
CA ASP A 45 -3.76 5.47 17.15
C ASP A 45 -2.27 5.32 16.83
N LEU A 46 -1.90 4.33 16.02
CA LEU A 46 -0.52 4.14 15.54
C LEU A 46 0.04 5.42 14.88
N CYS A 47 -0.71 6.03 13.96
CA CYS A 47 -0.30 7.27 13.29
C CYS A 47 -0.08 8.41 14.28
N ALA A 48 -0.95 8.55 15.30
CA ALA A 48 -0.78 9.55 16.36
C ALA A 48 0.53 9.36 17.12
N GLN A 49 0.85 8.11 17.52
CA GLN A 49 2.10 7.78 18.21
C GLN A 49 3.33 8.00 17.32
N LEU A 50 3.28 7.55 16.06
CA LEU A 50 4.41 7.69 15.13
C LEU A 50 4.70 9.15 14.74
N ASN A 51 3.71 10.02 14.75
CA ASN A 51 3.91 11.46 14.55
C ASN A 51 4.68 12.13 15.70
N VAL A 52 4.58 11.57 16.90
CA VAL A 52 5.37 12.02 18.06
C VAL A 52 6.78 11.46 17.99
N ILE A 53 6.92 10.15 17.73
CA ILE A 53 8.20 9.42 17.77
C ILE A 53 9.08 9.80 16.58
N LYS A 54 8.50 10.01 15.39
CA LYS A 54 9.20 10.24 14.10
C LYS A 54 10.33 9.24 13.89
N PRO A 55 10.01 7.95 13.75
CA PRO A 55 11.02 6.89 13.71
C PRO A 55 11.90 7.02 12.47
N ALA A 56 13.13 6.50 12.57
CA ALA A 56 13.97 6.34 11.39
C ALA A 56 13.28 5.42 10.36
N ALA A 57 13.46 5.71 9.08
CA ALA A 57 12.98 4.83 8.02
C ALA A 57 13.78 3.54 8.04
N ALA A 58 13.07 2.43 8.05
CA ALA A 58 13.66 1.10 8.01
C ALA A 58 14.12 0.75 6.59
N GLY A 59 15.23 0.01 6.49
CA GLY A 59 15.74 -0.54 5.23
C GLY A 59 16.61 0.43 4.42
N VAL A 60 16.86 0.03 3.18
CA VAL A 60 17.76 0.76 2.27
C VAL A 60 16.96 1.37 1.13
N TYR A 61 16.91 2.68 1.08
CA TYR A 61 16.34 3.42 -0.04
C TYR A 61 17.43 3.77 -1.04
N SER A 62 17.28 3.36 -2.28
CA SER A 62 18.18 3.62 -3.39
C SER A 62 17.41 3.61 -4.69
N LEU A 63 17.71 4.52 -5.62
CA LEU A 63 17.05 4.54 -6.93
C LEU A 63 17.70 3.54 -7.89
N ASP A 64 19.01 3.48 -7.92
CA ASP A 64 19.80 2.63 -8.83
C ASP A 64 20.25 1.29 -8.19
N GLY A 65 20.07 1.14 -6.87
CA GLY A 65 20.56 0.00 -6.10
C GLY A 65 22.02 0.10 -5.68
N LYS A 66 22.68 1.24 -5.96
CA LYS A 66 24.12 1.47 -5.67
C LYS A 66 24.31 2.56 -4.64
N ALA A 67 23.76 3.76 -4.91
CA ALA A 67 23.89 4.90 -4.03
C ALA A 67 22.68 5.03 -3.10
N PRO A 68 22.87 5.47 -1.83
CA PRO A 68 21.76 5.81 -0.95
C PRO A 68 20.93 6.97 -1.52
N PHE A 69 19.61 6.91 -1.39
CA PHE A 69 18.66 7.90 -1.91
C PHE A 69 18.91 9.33 -1.40
N ALA A 70 19.28 9.49 -0.14
CA ALA A 70 19.58 10.77 0.49
C ALA A 70 21.08 10.99 0.70
N SER A 71 21.96 10.42 -0.15
CA SER A 71 23.43 10.60 -0.12
C SER A 71 24.06 10.41 1.27
N GLY A 72 23.55 9.43 2.03
CA GLY A 72 24.06 9.07 3.36
C GLY A 72 23.34 9.73 4.53
N ALA A 73 22.43 10.70 4.30
CA ALA A 73 21.53 11.18 5.36
C ALA A 73 20.54 10.07 5.76
N ALA A 74 20.30 9.91 7.06
CA ALA A 74 19.27 9.03 7.56
C ALA A 74 17.89 9.59 7.16
N LEU A 75 16.99 8.72 6.70
CA LEU A 75 15.59 9.10 6.46
C LEU A 75 14.76 8.90 7.73
N ALA A 76 13.90 9.84 8.03
CA ALA A 76 12.88 9.76 9.06
C ALA A 76 11.50 9.56 8.44
N GLN A 77 10.62 8.87 9.15
CA GLN A 77 9.21 8.73 8.84
C GLN A 77 8.42 9.79 9.60
N CYS A 78 7.63 10.60 8.92
CA CYS A 78 6.88 11.68 9.54
C CYS A 78 5.58 11.98 8.78
N ASN A 79 4.74 12.87 9.34
CA ASN A 79 3.49 13.30 8.73
C ASN A 79 2.54 12.15 8.43
N PHE A 80 2.42 11.21 9.35
CA PHE A 80 1.50 10.08 9.22
C PHE A 80 0.05 10.56 9.22
N ARG A 81 -0.72 10.08 8.25
CA ARG A 81 -2.16 10.35 8.08
C ARG A 81 -2.88 9.04 7.84
N CYS A 82 -4.04 8.88 8.48
CA CYS A 82 -4.89 7.72 8.31
C CYS A 82 -6.31 8.18 8.00
N ASP A 83 -6.83 7.79 6.85
CA ASP A 83 -8.16 8.11 6.36
C ASP A 83 -8.88 6.85 5.90
N ALA A 84 -10.21 6.87 5.98
CA ALA A 84 -11.07 5.82 5.44
C ALA A 84 -12.11 6.43 4.50
N ARG A 85 -12.35 5.73 3.38
CA ARG A 85 -13.42 6.05 2.46
C ARG A 85 -14.53 5.02 2.56
N ARG A 86 -15.77 5.47 2.41
CA ARG A 86 -16.96 4.62 2.38
C ARG A 86 -17.62 4.67 1.00
N LYS A 87 -18.35 3.60 0.65
CA LYS A 87 -19.16 3.50 -0.57
C LYS A 87 -20.51 2.85 -0.28
N MET A 88 -21.44 3.04 -1.18
CA MET A 88 -22.72 2.31 -1.15
C MET A 88 -22.56 0.93 -1.78
N LEU A 89 -22.97 -0.11 -1.07
CA LEU A 89 -23.02 -1.49 -1.53
C LEU A 89 -24.30 -2.14 -1.02
N ARG A 90 -25.13 -2.68 -1.92
CA ARG A 90 -26.40 -3.37 -1.56
C ARG A 90 -27.28 -2.54 -0.60
N ASN A 91 -27.41 -1.23 -0.87
CA ASN A 91 -28.16 -0.25 -0.08
C ASN A 91 -27.63 -0.01 1.34
N ALA A 92 -26.41 -0.43 1.65
CA ALA A 92 -25.71 -0.14 2.90
C ALA A 92 -24.42 0.64 2.62
N GLU A 93 -24.06 1.54 3.54
CA GLU A 93 -22.78 2.23 3.49
C GLU A 93 -21.70 1.34 4.11
N VAL A 94 -20.68 0.97 3.31
CA VAL A 94 -19.59 0.08 3.70
C VAL A 94 -18.24 0.74 3.49
N CYS A 95 -17.19 0.22 4.13
CA CYS A 95 -15.81 0.63 3.90
C CYS A 95 -15.43 0.35 2.45
N ASP A 96 -14.88 1.36 1.76
CA ASP A 96 -14.30 1.23 0.42
C ASP A 96 -12.82 0.91 0.53
N TYR A 97 -12.08 1.74 1.27
CA TYR A 97 -10.69 1.48 1.63
C TYR A 97 -10.29 2.26 2.89
N ILE A 98 -9.19 1.83 3.51
CA ILE A 98 -8.46 2.58 4.53
C ILE A 98 -7.09 2.88 3.96
N GLY A 99 -6.68 4.15 3.99
CA GLY A 99 -5.37 4.61 3.53
C GLY A 99 -4.55 5.15 4.70
N VAL A 100 -3.28 4.72 4.78
CA VAL A 100 -2.27 5.34 5.64
C VAL A 100 -1.16 5.84 4.74
N GLY A 101 -0.79 7.11 4.87
CA GLY A 101 0.31 7.72 4.13
C GLY A 101 1.25 8.46 5.06
N TRP A 102 2.54 8.48 4.74
CA TRP A 102 3.53 9.26 5.46
C TRP A 102 4.68 9.67 4.54
N ASP A 103 5.44 10.66 4.98
CA ASP A 103 6.59 11.18 4.26
C ASP A 103 7.89 10.50 4.76
N LEU A 104 8.80 10.29 3.82
CA LEU A 104 10.18 9.82 4.06
C LEU A 104 11.10 11.01 3.74
N LEU A 105 11.57 11.69 4.77
CA LEU A 105 12.40 12.89 4.65
C LEU A 105 13.76 12.69 5.33
N PRO A 106 14.81 13.40 4.90
CA PRO A 106 16.06 13.45 5.66
C PRO A 106 15.81 13.87 7.11
N ALA A 107 16.45 13.20 8.06
CA ALA A 107 16.21 13.39 9.49
C ALA A 107 16.55 14.81 9.99
N ASP A 108 17.42 15.52 9.26
CA ASP A 108 17.76 16.93 9.49
C ASP A 108 16.72 17.90 8.90
N GLY A 109 15.72 17.39 8.19
CA GLY A 109 14.70 18.18 7.50
C GLY A 109 15.17 18.88 6.22
N GLN A 110 16.43 18.71 5.81
CA GLN A 110 17.00 19.37 4.63
C GLN A 110 16.78 18.52 3.37
N VAL A 111 15.78 18.85 2.60
CA VAL A 111 15.50 18.18 1.31
C VAL A 111 16.47 18.72 0.25
N ALA A 112 17.59 18.00 0.07
CA ALA A 112 18.57 18.34 -0.95
C ALA A 112 18.19 17.74 -2.31
N THR A 113 18.69 18.37 -3.39
CA THR A 113 18.59 17.83 -4.75
C THR A 113 19.83 16.97 -5.03
N HIS A 114 19.61 15.78 -5.52
CA HIS A 114 20.65 14.83 -5.94
C HIS A 114 20.45 14.43 -7.39
N SER A 115 21.46 13.82 -7.99
CA SER A 115 21.40 13.35 -9.37
C SER A 115 21.82 11.90 -9.48
N VAL A 116 21.12 11.15 -10.34
CA VAL A 116 21.49 9.78 -10.73
C VAL A 116 21.54 9.68 -12.25
N ALA A 117 22.67 9.19 -12.79
CA ALA A 117 22.85 9.00 -14.21
C ALA A 117 22.73 7.51 -14.57
N VAL A 118 21.93 7.18 -15.58
CA VAL A 118 21.70 5.81 -16.04
C VAL A 118 21.83 5.72 -17.57
N ASN A 119 22.57 4.75 -18.04
CA ASN A 119 22.81 4.51 -19.46
C ASN A 119 22.38 3.10 -19.92
N PHE A 120 21.98 2.24 -18.98
CA PHE A 120 21.53 0.88 -19.26
C PHE A 120 19.99 0.80 -19.15
N PRO A 121 19.29 0.29 -20.20
CA PRO A 121 17.82 0.31 -20.23
C PRO A 121 17.11 -0.32 -19.02
N PRO A 122 17.52 -1.48 -18.48
CA PRO A 122 16.93 -2.04 -17.27
C PRO A 122 17.09 -1.15 -16.03
N ASP A 123 18.23 -0.48 -15.87
CA ASP A 123 18.47 0.45 -14.77
C ASP A 123 17.61 1.72 -14.94
N LEU A 124 17.43 2.18 -16.19
CA LEU A 124 16.53 3.30 -16.50
C LEU A 124 15.09 2.99 -16.09
N ALA A 125 14.58 1.81 -16.45
CA ALA A 125 13.25 1.38 -16.07
C ALA A 125 13.10 1.31 -14.54
N ARG A 126 14.08 0.73 -13.84
CA ARG A 126 14.10 0.62 -12.38
C ARG A 126 14.10 1.98 -11.69
N VAL A 127 14.95 2.91 -12.14
CA VAL A 127 15.01 4.27 -11.56
C VAL A 127 13.70 5.01 -11.78
N ALA A 128 13.15 4.97 -13.01
CA ALA A 128 11.88 5.61 -13.33
C ALA A 128 10.72 5.05 -12.50
N GLU A 129 10.66 3.72 -12.32
CA GLU A 129 9.66 3.06 -11.49
C GLU A 129 9.77 3.50 -10.02
N ARG A 130 10.98 3.49 -9.45
CA ARG A 130 11.20 3.88 -8.04
C ARG A 130 10.89 5.35 -7.79
N LEU A 131 11.22 6.24 -8.71
CA LEU A 131 10.83 7.65 -8.65
C LEU A 131 9.31 7.81 -8.66
N SER A 132 8.62 7.09 -9.55
CA SER A 132 7.17 7.10 -9.65
C SER A 132 6.50 6.52 -8.40
N VAL A 133 6.89 5.33 -7.97
CA VAL A 133 6.33 4.66 -6.77
C VAL A 133 6.62 5.45 -5.49
N GLY A 134 7.78 6.11 -5.42
CA GLY A 134 8.18 6.99 -4.32
C GLY A 134 7.48 8.35 -4.31
N HIS A 135 6.73 8.70 -5.36
CA HIS A 135 6.23 10.06 -5.58
C HIS A 135 7.33 11.13 -5.46
N VAL A 136 8.53 10.78 -5.96
CA VAL A 136 9.70 11.64 -5.87
C VAL A 136 9.63 12.73 -6.91
N THR A 137 9.74 13.98 -6.49
CA THR A 137 9.85 15.13 -7.42
C THR A 137 11.18 15.04 -8.16
N HIS A 138 11.15 15.00 -9.47
CA HIS A 138 12.34 14.87 -10.29
C HIS A 138 12.21 15.52 -11.67
N GLU A 139 13.36 15.78 -12.28
CA GLU A 139 13.50 16.22 -13.68
C GLU A 139 14.41 15.22 -14.40
N ARG A 140 14.05 14.83 -15.62
CA ARG A 140 14.84 13.94 -16.46
C ARG A 140 15.51 14.77 -17.57
N LYS A 141 16.84 14.60 -17.72
CA LYS A 141 17.68 15.23 -18.75
C LYS A 141 18.43 14.19 -19.57
N GLU A 142 18.70 14.52 -20.83
CA GLU A 142 19.57 13.71 -21.68
C GLU A 142 20.99 14.28 -21.62
N GLN A 143 21.94 13.42 -21.25
CA GLN A 143 23.34 13.73 -21.36
C GLN A 143 23.86 13.23 -22.70
N ARG A 144 24.27 14.14 -23.57
CA ARG A 144 24.78 13.84 -24.91
C ARG A 144 26.26 14.18 -25.03
N HIS A 145 26.97 13.42 -25.88
CA HIS A 145 28.38 13.69 -26.19
C HIS A 145 28.48 15.05 -26.96
N PRO A 146 29.31 16.01 -26.49
CA PRO A 146 29.30 17.37 -27.04
C PRO A 146 29.70 17.43 -28.53
N ALA A 147 30.63 16.57 -28.98
CA ALA A 147 31.10 16.60 -30.37
C ALA A 147 30.25 15.74 -31.33
N THR A 148 29.62 14.65 -30.84
CA THR A 148 28.92 13.69 -31.72
C THR A 148 27.40 13.73 -31.58
N GLY A 149 26.85 14.41 -30.56
CA GLY A 149 25.44 14.42 -30.23
C GLY A 149 24.88 13.06 -29.74
N LYS A 150 25.73 12.01 -29.66
CA LYS A 150 25.32 10.68 -29.21
C LYS A 150 24.84 10.72 -27.76
N LEU A 151 23.69 10.08 -27.48
CA LEU A 151 23.18 9.92 -26.13
C LEU A 151 24.15 9.06 -25.31
N LEU A 152 24.58 9.58 -24.16
CA LEU A 152 25.49 8.92 -23.23
C LEU A 152 24.74 8.32 -22.05
N ALA A 153 23.80 9.09 -21.46
CA ALA A 153 23.01 8.68 -20.31
C ALA A 153 21.73 9.53 -20.20
N TYR A 154 20.79 9.04 -19.39
CA TYR A 154 19.73 9.87 -18.83
C TYR A 154 20.13 10.25 -17.40
N VAL A 155 19.99 11.54 -17.07
CA VAL A 155 20.25 12.06 -15.73
C VAL A 155 18.90 12.44 -15.12
N PHE A 156 18.66 11.93 -13.92
CA PHE A 156 17.49 12.33 -13.11
C PHE A 156 18.00 13.20 -11.95
N ASP A 157 17.63 14.47 -11.96
CA ASP A 157 17.78 15.35 -10.82
C ASP A 157 16.53 15.20 -9.95
N TYR A 158 16.68 14.85 -8.68
CA TYR A 158 15.57 14.52 -7.80
C TYR A 158 15.73 15.10 -6.40
N GLN A 159 14.60 15.39 -5.76
CA GLN A 159 14.57 15.78 -4.36
C GLN A 159 14.60 14.54 -3.47
N ALA A 160 15.44 14.55 -2.41
CA ALA A 160 15.55 13.43 -1.46
C ALA A 160 14.35 13.37 -0.49
N ALA A 161 13.16 13.41 -1.04
CA ALA A 161 11.88 13.28 -0.35
C ALA A 161 11.02 12.25 -1.07
N ALA A 162 10.44 11.30 -0.34
CA ALA A 162 9.58 10.28 -0.90
C ALA A 162 8.35 10.05 -0.01
N ARG A 163 7.41 9.24 -0.48
CA ARG A 163 6.21 8.87 0.26
C ARG A 163 6.08 7.37 0.38
N ALA A 164 5.54 6.94 1.50
CA ALA A 164 5.16 5.57 1.74
C ALA A 164 3.65 5.49 2.03
N PHE A 165 3.04 4.36 1.64
CA PHE A 165 1.59 4.17 1.75
C PHE A 165 1.26 2.73 2.15
N ILE A 166 0.17 2.60 2.89
CA ILE A 166 -0.54 1.34 3.08
C ILE A 166 -1.99 1.57 2.71
N THR A 167 -2.54 0.68 1.88
CA THR A 167 -3.96 0.68 1.55
C THR A 167 -4.55 -0.68 1.92
N LEU A 168 -5.64 -0.67 2.67
CA LEU A 168 -6.46 -1.82 2.98
C LEU A 168 -7.74 -1.70 2.16
N THR A 169 -8.03 -2.68 1.32
CA THR A 169 -9.23 -2.71 0.48
C THR A 169 -10.03 -3.97 0.80
N PRO A 170 -11.25 -3.83 1.35
CA PRO A 170 -12.11 -4.98 1.62
C PRO A 170 -12.77 -5.49 0.34
N ASP A 171 -12.77 -6.80 0.18
CA ASP A 171 -13.62 -7.52 -0.75
C ASP A 171 -14.83 -8.06 0.04
N HIS A 172 -15.92 -7.32 -0.01
CA HIS A 172 -17.14 -7.63 0.73
C HIS A 172 -17.87 -8.88 0.23
N ASP A 173 -17.55 -9.36 -0.97
CA ASP A 173 -18.17 -10.56 -1.53
C ASP A 173 -17.47 -11.82 -1.03
N THR A 174 -16.15 -11.78 -0.94
CA THR A 174 -15.35 -12.94 -0.53
C THR A 174 -14.95 -12.90 0.96
N GLY A 175 -15.15 -11.78 1.65
CA GLY A 175 -14.74 -11.61 3.05
C GLY A 175 -13.22 -11.55 3.22
N GLN A 176 -12.50 -11.00 2.22
CA GLN A 176 -11.06 -10.80 2.23
C GLN A 176 -10.71 -9.32 2.42
N ILE A 177 -9.56 -9.05 3.02
CA ILE A 177 -8.96 -7.72 3.07
C ILE A 177 -7.62 -7.77 2.34
N ALA A 178 -7.51 -7.03 1.24
CA ALA A 178 -6.27 -6.85 0.51
C ALA A 178 -5.46 -5.71 1.11
N PHE A 179 -4.16 -5.93 1.32
CA PHE A 179 -3.19 -4.95 1.77
C PHE A 179 -2.22 -4.67 0.64
N ARG A 180 -2.04 -3.40 0.33
CA ARG A 180 -0.97 -2.90 -0.53
C ARG A 180 -0.06 -2.01 0.29
N VAL A 181 1.17 -2.45 0.50
CA VAL A 181 2.20 -1.77 1.29
C VAL A 181 3.25 -1.24 0.34
N THR A 182 3.44 0.06 0.30
CA THR A 182 4.30 0.74 -0.68
C THR A 182 5.42 1.49 0.04
N ASN A 183 6.66 1.30 -0.40
CA ASN A 183 7.86 1.96 0.08
C ASN A 183 8.15 1.74 1.58
N VAL A 184 7.85 0.55 2.09
CA VAL A 184 8.22 0.12 3.44
C VAL A 184 9.46 -0.77 3.36
N GLY A 185 10.55 -0.35 3.99
CA GLY A 185 11.83 -1.06 3.96
C GLY A 185 12.65 -0.84 2.67
N GLY A 186 12.23 0.05 1.78
CA GLY A 186 12.84 0.37 0.50
C GLY A 186 11.80 0.73 -0.54
N PHE A 187 12.22 1.18 -1.74
CA PHE A 187 11.30 1.43 -2.84
C PHE A 187 10.72 0.14 -3.39
N GLY A 188 9.41 0.02 -3.40
CA GLY A 188 8.70 -1.14 -3.93
C GLY A 188 7.30 -1.29 -3.38
N VAL A 189 6.62 -2.35 -3.80
CA VAL A 189 5.24 -2.67 -3.42
C VAL A 189 5.19 -4.12 -2.93
N LEU A 190 4.60 -4.32 -1.75
CA LEU A 190 4.22 -5.62 -1.22
C LEU A 190 2.69 -5.72 -1.24
N ASN A 191 2.16 -6.82 -1.77
CA ASN A 191 0.73 -7.13 -1.69
C ASN A 191 0.54 -8.37 -0.82
N ALA A 192 -0.46 -8.30 0.06
CA ALA A 192 -0.89 -9.42 0.90
C ALA A 192 -2.42 -9.42 0.99
N ALA A 193 -3.02 -10.57 1.25
CA ALA A 193 -4.46 -10.67 1.47
C ALA A 193 -4.73 -11.60 2.64
N TYR A 194 -5.69 -11.23 3.49
CA TYR A 194 -6.08 -12.00 4.66
C TYR A 194 -7.60 -12.11 4.74
N PRO A 195 -8.13 -13.25 5.18
CA PRO A 195 -9.53 -13.34 5.58
C PRO A 195 -9.88 -12.24 6.60
N ALA A 196 -11.01 -11.57 6.44
CA ALA A 196 -11.42 -10.44 7.30
C ALA A 196 -11.34 -10.77 8.79
N ARG A 197 -11.70 -12.01 9.19
CA ARG A 197 -11.62 -12.47 10.59
C ARG A 197 -10.18 -12.60 11.15
N GLN A 198 -9.16 -12.58 10.29
CA GLN A 198 -7.75 -12.57 10.72
C GLN A 198 -7.22 -11.15 10.89
N VAL A 199 -7.93 -10.14 10.41
CA VAL A 199 -7.58 -8.73 10.61
C VAL A 199 -7.98 -8.33 12.03
N ASN A 200 -7.06 -8.51 12.96
CA ASN A 200 -7.20 -8.30 14.38
C ASN A 200 -5.96 -7.53 14.91
N PRO A 201 -5.93 -7.10 16.17
CA PRO A 201 -4.78 -6.36 16.72
C PRO A 201 -3.43 -7.06 16.53
N VAL A 202 -3.38 -8.40 16.59
CA VAL A 202 -2.12 -9.15 16.41
C VAL A 202 -1.57 -8.99 14.99
N LEU A 203 -2.43 -9.09 13.96
CA LEU A 203 -2.02 -8.85 12.58
C LEU A 203 -1.61 -7.38 12.37
N MET A 204 -2.30 -6.46 13.00
CA MET A 204 -1.98 -5.02 12.91
C MET A 204 -0.66 -4.70 13.61
N ASP A 205 -0.31 -5.38 14.72
CA ASP A 205 1.01 -5.29 15.34
C ASP A 205 2.11 -5.80 14.40
N GLU A 206 1.88 -6.89 13.68
CA GLU A 206 2.84 -7.38 12.69
C GLU A 206 3.03 -6.39 11.53
N LEU A 207 1.96 -5.73 11.07
CA LEU A 207 2.05 -4.64 10.10
C LEU A 207 2.86 -3.45 10.64
N ALA A 208 2.61 -3.03 11.87
CA ALA A 208 3.34 -1.94 12.53
C ALA A 208 4.83 -2.27 12.69
N LYS A 209 5.19 -3.50 13.09
CA LYS A 209 6.57 -3.97 13.13
C LYS A 209 7.24 -3.87 11.75
N LYS A 210 6.53 -4.28 10.68
CA LYS A 210 7.03 -4.16 9.31
C LYS A 210 7.31 -2.71 8.93
N MET A 211 6.40 -1.79 9.25
CA MET A 211 6.59 -0.35 9.03
C MET A 211 7.84 0.19 9.71
N LEU A 212 8.18 -0.34 10.88
CA LEU A 212 9.32 0.07 11.70
C LEU A 212 10.60 -0.76 11.44
N GLY A 213 10.58 -1.69 10.47
CA GLY A 213 11.72 -2.55 10.15
C GLY A 213 12.08 -3.57 11.20
N GLN A 214 11.16 -3.87 12.09
CA GLN A 214 11.31 -4.94 13.07
C GLN A 214 10.97 -6.30 12.44
N PRO A 215 11.49 -7.42 12.99
CA PRO A 215 11.08 -8.75 12.54
C PRO A 215 9.55 -8.89 12.59
N SER A 216 8.97 -9.22 11.44
CA SER A 216 7.52 -9.28 11.25
C SER A 216 7.12 -10.50 10.43
N ARG A 217 5.95 -11.06 10.73
CA ARG A 217 5.29 -12.13 9.97
C ARG A 217 4.26 -11.60 8.96
N PHE A 218 4.21 -10.31 8.76
CA PHE A 218 3.30 -9.68 7.81
C PHE A 218 3.83 -9.84 6.37
N GLY A 219 3.04 -10.46 5.49
CA GLY A 219 3.33 -10.64 4.07
C GLY A 219 3.89 -11.99 3.71
#